data_8bcfb9774773f9ff5565be87c61e3941
#
_entry.id   8bcfb9774773f9ff5565be87c61e3941
#
_cell.length_a   1.000
_cell.length_b   1.000
_cell.length_c   1.000
_cell.angle_alpha   90.00
_cell.angle_beta   90.00
_cell.angle_gamma   90.00
#
_symmetry.space_group_name_H-M   'P 1'
#
loop_
_entity.id
_entity.type
_entity.pdbx_description
1 polymer ?
#
loop_
_entity_poly.entity_id
_entity_poly.type
_entity_poly.pdbx_seq_one_letter_code
_entity_poly.pdbx_strand_id
1 'polypeptide(L)'
;MLKRTEKHIARKNNLSIFYIQTEDLPGQIGTIGCIFGKHNITIRNIEFINEKKDEEVLIKFAVKMPSDMSKEKIMDELQRVNGVKKVTGQ
;
A
#
# COMPACT_ATOMS: atom_id res chain seq x y z
N MET A 1 16.22 28.36 9.06
CA MET A 1 15.73 28.02 7.76
C MET A 1 15.98 26.58 7.43
N LEU A 2 17.16 26.16 7.59
CA LEU A 2 17.48 24.79 7.29
C LEU A 2 16.67 23.82 8.10
N LYS A 3 16.37 24.20 9.30
CA LYS A 3 15.59 23.33 10.13
C LYS A 3 14.25 23.02 9.55
N ARG A 4 13.67 24.01 8.91
CA ARG A 4 12.40 23.81 8.29
C ARG A 4 12.49 22.80 7.18
N THR A 5 13.57 22.88 6.43
CA THR A 5 13.79 21.95 5.35
C THR A 5 13.90 20.55 5.87
N GLU A 6 14.60 20.38 6.96
CA GLU A 6 14.74 19.06 7.52
C GLU A 6 13.43 18.51 7.99
N LYS A 7 12.61 19.36 8.56
CA LYS A 7 11.31 18.89 8.99
C LYS A 7 10.46 18.45 7.82
N HIS A 8 10.56 19.16 6.74
CA HIS A 8 9.83 18.76 5.56
C HIS A 8 10.26 17.39 5.09
N ILE A 9 11.54 17.14 5.10
CA ILE A 9 12.03 15.86 4.66
C ILE A 9 11.51 14.77 5.57
N ALA A 10 11.53 15.02 6.85
CA ALA A 10 11.05 14.02 7.78
C ALA A 10 9.58 13.72 7.54
N ARG A 11 8.82 14.75 7.25
CA ARG A 11 7.42 14.53 7.00
C ARG A 11 7.17 13.75 5.74
N LYS A 12 8.00 13.98 4.73
CA LYS A 12 7.84 13.26 3.50
C LYS A 12 8.09 11.79 3.66
N ASN A 13 8.89 11.44 4.64
CA ASN A 13 9.19 10.05 4.88
C ASN A 13 8.13 9.38 5.70
N ASN A 14 7.04 10.07 5.93
CA ASN A 14 5.98 9.52 6.74
C ASN A 14 5.01 8.72 5.91
N LEU A 15 5.55 7.82 5.14
CA LEU A 15 4.75 6.95 4.30
C LEU A 15 4.58 5.61 4.97
N SER A 16 3.43 5.01 4.72
CA SER A 16 3.18 3.65 5.17
C SER A 16 3.45 2.70 4.04
N ILE A 17 3.99 1.56 4.38
CA ILE A 17 4.35 0.56 3.38
C ILE A 17 3.49 -0.66 3.58
N PHE A 18 2.88 -1.12 2.49
CA PHE A 18 2.11 -2.36 2.50
C PHE A 18 2.71 -3.29 1.48
N TYR A 19 2.91 -4.52 1.87
CA TYR A 19 3.32 -5.58 0.94
C TYR A 19 2.11 -6.48 0.75
N ILE A 20 1.69 -6.64 -0.48
CA ILE A 20 0.51 -7.44 -0.79
C ILE A 20 0.90 -8.55 -1.73
N GLN A 21 0.73 -9.77 -1.29
CA GLN A 21 0.93 -10.93 -2.13
C GLN A 21 -0.42 -11.34 -2.68
N THR A 22 -0.56 -11.36 -3.98
CA THR A 22 -1.85 -11.58 -4.59
C THR A 22 -1.69 -12.32 -5.90
N GLU A 23 -2.79 -12.94 -6.32
CA GLU A 23 -2.83 -13.50 -7.66
C GLU A 23 -2.74 -12.38 -8.67
N ASP A 24 -2.09 -12.68 -9.78
CA ASP A 24 -1.88 -11.70 -10.84
C ASP A 24 -3.11 -11.68 -11.73
N LEU A 25 -4.15 -11.03 -11.28
CA LEU A 25 -5.42 -10.97 -11.98
C LEU A 25 -5.61 -9.64 -12.65
N PRO A 26 -6.28 -9.63 -13.82
CA PRO A 26 -6.60 -8.37 -14.45
C PRO A 26 -7.42 -7.50 -13.50
N GLY A 27 -7.04 -6.23 -13.40
CA GLY A 27 -7.77 -5.31 -12.57
C GLY A 27 -7.47 -5.40 -11.10
N GLN A 28 -6.58 -6.29 -10.68
CA GLN A 28 -6.31 -6.47 -9.26
C GLN A 28 -5.74 -5.20 -8.62
N ILE A 29 -4.82 -4.56 -9.33
CA ILE A 29 -4.25 -3.30 -8.84
C ILE A 29 -5.35 -2.26 -8.69
N GLY A 30 -6.28 -2.22 -9.65
CA GLY A 30 -7.38 -1.27 -9.56
C GLY A 30 -8.28 -1.53 -8.37
N THR A 31 -8.57 -2.80 -8.11
CA THR A 31 -9.39 -3.15 -6.96
C THR A 31 -8.73 -2.73 -5.66
N ILE A 32 -7.44 -3.01 -5.54
CA ILE A 32 -6.70 -2.63 -4.34
C ILE A 32 -6.64 -1.11 -4.23
N GLY A 33 -6.42 -0.44 -5.35
CA GLY A 33 -6.38 1.01 -5.36
C GLY A 33 -7.70 1.64 -4.94
N CYS A 34 -8.81 1.02 -5.30
CA CYS A 34 -10.11 1.53 -4.90
C CYS A 34 -10.28 1.48 -3.39
N ILE A 35 -9.76 0.45 -2.77
CA ILE A 35 -9.86 0.35 -1.32
C ILE A 35 -9.06 1.47 -0.66
N PHE A 36 -7.84 1.70 -1.15
CA PHE A 36 -7.06 2.81 -0.64
C PHE A 36 -7.79 4.14 -0.83
N GLY A 37 -8.32 4.35 -2.04
CA GLY A 37 -8.99 5.62 -2.34
C GLY A 37 -10.22 5.85 -1.50
N LYS A 38 -10.94 4.78 -1.22
CA LYS A 38 -12.15 4.87 -0.40
C LYS A 38 -11.84 5.42 0.99
N HIS A 39 -10.66 5.18 1.46
CA HIS A 39 -10.25 5.63 2.79
C HIS A 39 -9.35 6.85 2.75
N ASN A 40 -9.34 7.54 1.62
CA ASN A 40 -8.54 8.76 1.45
C ASN A 40 -7.05 8.51 1.60
N ILE A 41 -6.63 7.34 1.20
CA ILE A 41 -5.22 6.98 1.23
C ILE A 41 -4.66 7.23 -0.16
N THR A 42 -3.58 7.98 -0.23
CA THR A 42 -2.96 8.32 -1.50
C THR A 42 -1.81 7.38 -1.79
N ILE A 43 -1.87 6.72 -2.93
CA ILE A 43 -0.78 5.84 -3.34
C ILE A 43 0.32 6.70 -3.92
N ARG A 44 1.51 6.56 -3.37
CA ARG A 44 2.66 7.34 -3.82
C ARG A 44 3.55 6.54 -4.75
N ASN A 45 3.60 5.24 -4.55
CA ASN A 45 4.45 4.41 -5.38
C ASN A 45 3.96 2.99 -5.33
N ILE A 46 4.09 2.30 -6.45
CA ILE A 46 3.75 0.88 -6.55
C ILE A 46 4.96 0.20 -7.17
N GLU A 47 5.38 -0.87 -6.55
CA GLU A 47 6.56 -1.57 -7.03
C GLU A 47 6.30 -3.06 -6.99
N PHE A 48 6.52 -3.73 -8.11
CA PHE A 48 6.42 -5.18 -8.16
C PHE A 48 7.74 -5.75 -7.70
N ILE A 49 7.72 -6.45 -6.57
CA ILE A 49 8.94 -6.94 -5.97
C ILE A 49 9.36 -8.25 -6.57
N ASN A 50 8.41 -9.15 -6.75
CA ASN A 50 8.74 -10.49 -7.15
C ASN A 50 7.60 -11.07 -7.95
N GLU A 51 7.86 -11.47 -9.16
CA GLU A 51 6.86 -12.11 -9.99
C GLU A 51 7.07 -13.60 -9.92
N LYS A 52 6.08 -14.28 -9.43
CA LYS A 52 6.16 -15.72 -9.33
C LYS A 52 5.70 -16.37 -10.60
N LYS A 53 6.23 -17.54 -10.85
CA LYS A 53 5.77 -18.31 -11.98
C LYS A 53 4.37 -18.80 -11.78
N ASP A 54 3.92 -18.87 -10.55
CA ASP A 54 2.62 -19.43 -10.25
C ASP A 54 1.55 -18.39 -10.27
N GLU A 55 1.74 -17.36 -11.05
CA GLU A 55 0.70 -16.36 -11.23
C GLU A 55 0.42 -15.57 -9.96
N GLU A 56 1.40 -15.47 -9.10
CA GLU A 56 1.32 -14.63 -7.93
C GLU A 56 2.38 -13.57 -8.01
N VAL A 57 2.04 -12.39 -7.49
CA VAL A 57 2.98 -11.29 -7.47
C VAL A 57 3.02 -10.72 -6.06
N LEU A 58 4.16 -10.18 -5.70
CA LEU A 58 4.31 -9.44 -4.46
C LEU A 58 4.47 -7.99 -4.83
N ILE A 59 3.57 -7.17 -4.31
CA ILE A 59 3.52 -5.77 -4.69
C ILE A 59 3.73 -4.92 -3.45
N LYS A 60 4.61 -3.93 -3.59
CA LYS A 60 4.86 -2.99 -2.52
C LYS A 60 4.12 -1.70 -2.81
N PHE A 61 3.30 -1.26 -1.89
CA PHE A 61 2.59 0.00 -1.99
C PHE A 61 3.13 0.96 -0.96
N ALA A 62 3.62 2.10 -1.42
CA ALA A 62 4.00 3.18 -0.52
C ALA A 62 2.88 4.19 -0.57
N VAL A 63 2.24 4.41 0.57
CA VAL A 63 1.02 5.20 0.61
C VAL A 63 1.10 6.24 1.72
N LYS A 64 0.34 7.30 1.54
CA LYS A 64 0.20 8.32 2.55
C LYS A 64 -1.16 8.15 3.18
N MET A 65 -1.19 7.86 4.47
CA MET A 65 -2.43 7.59 5.18
C MET A 65 -2.86 8.80 5.98
N PRO A 66 -4.17 9.01 6.10
CA PRO A 66 -4.66 10.03 7.01
C PRO A 66 -4.21 9.71 8.44
N SER A 67 -4.01 10.74 9.24
CA SER A 67 -3.43 10.57 10.54
C SER A 67 -4.33 9.78 11.49
N ASP A 68 -5.61 9.75 11.23
CA ASP A 68 -6.54 9.05 12.12
C ASP A 68 -6.94 7.68 11.61
N MET A 69 -6.20 7.16 10.64
CA MET A 69 -6.56 5.89 10.03
C MET A 69 -5.78 4.76 10.67
N SER A 70 -6.47 3.66 10.93
CA SER A 70 -5.84 2.48 11.49
C SER A 70 -5.28 1.60 10.38
N LYS A 71 -4.01 1.28 10.49
CA LYS A 71 -3.37 0.46 9.50
C LYS A 71 -3.95 -0.95 9.50
N GLU A 72 -4.24 -1.46 10.67
CA GLU A 72 -4.79 -2.81 10.77
C GLU A 72 -6.14 -2.94 10.09
N LYS A 73 -6.93 -1.88 10.17
CA LYS A 73 -8.23 -1.90 9.54
C LYS A 73 -8.09 -2.02 8.03
N ILE A 74 -7.16 -1.29 7.47
CA ILE A 74 -6.93 -1.33 6.04
C ILE A 74 -6.38 -2.70 5.64
N MET A 75 -5.45 -3.23 6.42
CA MET A 75 -4.91 -4.55 6.11
C MET A 75 -6.01 -5.60 6.12
N ASP A 76 -6.92 -5.51 7.07
CA ASP A 76 -8.01 -6.44 7.14
C ASP A 76 -8.90 -6.37 5.91
N GLU A 77 -9.19 -5.19 5.48
CA GLU A 77 -10.02 -5.02 4.30
C GLU A 77 -9.32 -5.50 3.04
N LEU A 78 -8.03 -5.21 2.93
CA LEU A 78 -7.26 -5.68 1.78
C LEU A 78 -7.20 -7.19 1.75
N GLN A 79 -7.11 -7.80 2.93
CA GLN A 79 -7.03 -9.25 3.01
C GLN A 79 -8.28 -9.92 2.47
N ARG A 80 -9.40 -9.21 2.45
CA ARG A 80 -10.64 -9.78 1.96
C ARG A 80 -10.81 -9.68 0.47
N VAL A 81 -9.92 -8.99 -0.20
CA VAL A 81 -10.01 -8.87 -1.65
C VAL A 81 -9.78 -10.23 -2.28
N ASN A 82 -10.60 -10.58 -3.25
CA ASN A 82 -10.47 -11.84 -3.93
C ASN A 82 -9.11 -11.93 -4.60
N GLY A 83 -8.40 -13.01 -4.35
CA GLY A 83 -7.08 -13.22 -4.93
C GLY A 83 -5.93 -12.79 -4.05
N VAL A 84 -6.19 -11.98 -3.03
CA VAL A 84 -5.13 -11.55 -2.13
C VAL A 84 -4.80 -12.70 -1.19
N LYS A 85 -3.51 -13.03 -1.11
CA LYS A 85 -3.05 -14.12 -0.28
C LYS A 85 -2.53 -13.65 1.06
N LYS A 86 -1.86 -12.52 1.08
CA LYS A 86 -1.24 -12.07 2.30
C LYS A 86 -1.01 -10.57 2.24
N VAL A 87 -1.26 -9.88 3.34
CA VAL A 87 -1.02 -8.46 3.46
C VAL A 87 -0.13 -8.25 4.66
N THR A 88 0.95 -7.49 4.46
CA THR A 88 1.87 -7.16 5.53
C THR A 88 2.07 -5.66 5.55
N GLY A 89 2.05 -5.07 6.72
CA GLY A 89 2.24 -3.64 6.85
C GLY A 89 3.50 -3.31 7.62
N GLN A 90 4.07 -2.15 7.30
CA GLN A 90 5.24 -1.66 8.03
C GLN A 90 5.04 -0.24 8.45
#